data_af85a965de83f94721ac404d09bdab16
#
_entry.id   af85a965de83f94721ac404d09bdab16
#
_cell.length_a   1.000
_cell.length_b   1.000
_cell.length_c   1.000
_cell.angle_alpha   90.00
_cell.angle_beta   90.00
_cell.angle_gamma   90.00
#
_symmetry.space_group_name_H-M   'P 1'
#
loop_
_entity.id
_entity.type
_entity.pdbx_description
1 polymer ?
#
loop_
_entity_poly.entity_id
_entity_poly.type
_entity_poly.pdbx_seq_one_letter_code
_entity_poly.pdbx_strand_id
1 'polypeptide(L)'
;MTTRVEPGAALTGHIRVPGDKSVSHRAALLGAVGEGETRIEGFGRSGDTESTLRALRALGVDVADEDVDVVRVGGVGLRGLREPGEPIDAGNAGTLIRLLTGLLAGHEGTFELTGDVSLRARPMERIAEPLRQMGADVETTDGRPPVTVRGGELESIRYRPPMPSAQVKSAVLLAGLYARGGETTVEEPLPTRDHTELMLAQAGVRVVRRGDRVSVAPSQRLELGTVEVPGDFSAAAPFIVAATLLAGSNLYIHDVGINPTRTGLLDVLERMGAHIAVFNRRRLGREPVADLEVRSAALTATSVAPDEVPRMIDELPLFALAAASARGESVVRGAGELRYKETDRIESVKEALRALGARVTAGHDVLGVRGVPSRPKGGSVDARSDHRLAILGGVAGVVSREGVRIEGAEAAGVSFPGFFELLESVTER
;
A
#
# COMPACT_ATOMS: atom_id res chain seq x y z
N MET A 1 14.14 -18.63 -1.73
CA MET A 1 15.54 -18.11 -1.74
C MET A 1 15.92 -17.68 -0.34
N THR A 2 17.18 -17.85 0.06
CA THR A 2 17.68 -17.37 1.36
C THR A 2 18.72 -16.29 1.10
N THR A 3 18.56 -15.12 1.73
CA THR A 3 19.50 -14.00 1.64
C THR A 3 20.04 -13.68 3.03
N ARG A 4 21.32 -13.35 3.14
CA ARG A 4 21.93 -12.85 4.37
C ARG A 4 22.25 -11.37 4.20
N VAL A 5 21.79 -10.56 5.13
CA VAL A 5 22.10 -9.14 5.21
C VAL A 5 23.04 -8.91 6.38
N GLU A 6 24.21 -8.34 6.09
CA GLU A 6 25.25 -8.08 7.08
C GLU A 6 25.03 -6.74 7.79
N PRO A 7 25.58 -6.57 9.01
CA PRO A 7 25.50 -5.31 9.74
C PRO A 7 26.13 -4.15 8.98
N GLY A 8 25.44 -3.00 8.99
CA GLY A 8 25.97 -1.73 8.50
C GLY A 8 26.56 -0.87 9.63
N ALA A 9 27.42 0.08 9.29
CA ALA A 9 27.89 1.13 10.18
C ALA A 9 26.94 2.34 10.16
N ALA A 10 26.59 2.83 8.97
CA ALA A 10 25.67 3.96 8.76
C ALA A 10 24.94 3.81 7.43
N LEU A 11 23.87 4.58 7.23
CA LEU A 11 23.26 4.82 5.91
C LEU A 11 23.54 6.26 5.49
N THR A 12 24.13 6.43 4.30
CA THR A 12 24.47 7.74 3.76
C THR A 12 24.14 7.86 2.28
N GLY A 13 24.11 9.10 1.79
CA GLY A 13 23.93 9.39 0.36
C GLY A 13 22.52 9.84 -0.01
N HIS A 14 22.19 9.67 -1.27
CA HIS A 14 20.97 10.15 -1.88
C HIS A 14 20.28 9.01 -2.64
N ILE A 15 19.00 8.79 -2.39
CA ILE A 15 18.22 7.76 -3.08
C ILE A 15 16.91 8.30 -3.61
N ARG A 16 16.37 7.60 -4.61
CA ARG A 16 14.98 7.62 -5.03
C ARG A 16 14.40 6.24 -4.82
N VAL A 17 13.20 6.15 -4.30
CA VAL A 17 12.47 4.89 -4.14
C VAL A 17 11.55 4.69 -5.34
N PRO A 18 11.11 3.45 -5.62
CA PRO A 18 10.13 3.19 -6.67
C PRO A 18 8.86 4.01 -6.49
N GLY A 19 8.17 4.25 -7.59
CA GLY A 19 6.88 4.95 -7.59
C GLY A 19 5.83 4.27 -6.72
N ASP A 20 4.91 5.08 -6.15
CA ASP A 20 3.87 4.59 -5.25
C ASP A 20 2.97 3.56 -5.94
N LYS A 21 2.98 2.34 -5.40
CA LYS A 21 2.19 1.21 -5.87
C LYS A 21 0.69 1.53 -5.90
N SER A 22 0.18 2.17 -4.87
CA SER A 22 -1.25 2.50 -4.74
C SER A 22 -1.70 3.54 -5.75
N VAL A 23 -0.84 4.52 -6.05
CA VAL A 23 -1.07 5.54 -7.10
C VAL A 23 -0.95 4.91 -8.47
N SER A 24 0.06 4.06 -8.72
CA SER A 24 0.27 3.36 -9.99
C SER A 24 -0.91 2.48 -10.38
N HIS A 25 -1.43 1.65 -9.46
CA HIS A 25 -2.64 0.87 -9.72
C HIS A 25 -3.82 1.74 -10.17
N ARG A 26 -4.05 2.85 -9.47
CA ARG A 26 -5.16 3.76 -9.74
C ARG A 26 -5.01 4.50 -11.05
N ALA A 27 -3.79 4.96 -11.35
CA ALA A 27 -3.49 5.63 -12.61
C ALA A 27 -3.77 4.71 -13.80
N ALA A 28 -3.34 3.46 -13.72
CA ALA A 28 -3.60 2.47 -14.77
C ALA A 28 -5.10 2.14 -14.89
N LEU A 29 -5.79 1.87 -13.76
CA LEU A 29 -7.21 1.52 -13.75
C LEU A 29 -8.10 2.66 -14.23
N LEU A 30 -7.85 3.90 -13.76
CA LEU A 30 -8.63 5.06 -14.18
C LEU A 30 -8.29 5.51 -15.59
N GLY A 31 -7.00 5.40 -15.99
CA GLY A 31 -6.59 5.61 -17.38
C GLY A 31 -7.30 4.67 -18.33
N ALA A 32 -7.45 3.39 -17.95
CA ALA A 32 -8.13 2.39 -18.77
C ALA A 32 -9.61 2.71 -19.04
N VAL A 33 -10.33 3.23 -18.05
CA VAL A 33 -11.74 3.64 -18.19
C VAL A 33 -11.90 5.13 -18.51
N GLY A 34 -10.80 5.84 -18.72
CA GLY A 34 -10.75 7.22 -19.17
C GLY A 34 -11.00 7.35 -20.66
N GLU A 35 -11.07 8.60 -21.13
CA GLU A 35 -11.06 8.95 -22.54
C GLU A 35 -9.64 9.39 -22.96
N GLY A 36 -9.25 9.01 -24.18
CA GLY A 36 -7.96 9.33 -24.73
C GLY A 36 -6.82 8.50 -24.13
N GLU A 37 -5.63 9.06 -24.12
CA GLU A 37 -4.43 8.38 -23.67
C GLU A 37 -4.00 8.92 -22.31
N THR A 38 -3.65 8.01 -21.40
CA THR A 38 -3.04 8.35 -20.11
C THR A 38 -1.58 7.93 -20.13
N ARG A 39 -0.67 8.89 -19.95
CA ARG A 39 0.75 8.65 -19.79
C ARG A 39 1.11 8.70 -18.30
N ILE A 40 1.64 7.60 -17.77
CA ILE A 40 1.97 7.45 -16.34
C ILE A 40 3.48 7.46 -16.21
N GLU A 41 4.03 8.50 -15.59
CA GLU A 41 5.46 8.68 -15.35
C GLU A 41 5.80 8.30 -13.89
N GLY A 42 6.95 7.66 -13.66
CA GLY A 42 7.33 7.15 -12.36
C GLY A 42 6.51 5.93 -11.91
N PHE A 43 5.96 5.16 -12.85
CA PHE A 43 5.15 3.99 -12.56
C PHE A 43 5.91 2.98 -11.69
N GLY A 44 5.40 2.68 -10.52
CA GLY A 44 6.01 1.73 -9.58
C GLY A 44 5.94 0.30 -10.10
N ARG A 45 7.00 -0.19 -10.71
CA ARG A 45 7.11 -1.58 -11.20
C ARG A 45 7.20 -2.56 -10.03
N SER A 46 6.31 -3.52 -10.02
CA SER A 46 6.27 -4.60 -9.01
C SER A 46 5.39 -5.74 -9.51
N GLY A 47 5.47 -6.90 -8.89
CA GLY A 47 4.60 -8.03 -9.24
C GLY A 47 3.12 -7.67 -9.20
N ASP A 48 2.71 -6.84 -8.23
CA ASP A 48 1.34 -6.36 -8.08
C ASP A 48 0.89 -5.46 -9.22
N THR A 49 1.68 -4.45 -9.58
CA THR A 49 1.34 -3.49 -10.64
C THR A 49 1.41 -4.10 -12.03
N GLU A 50 2.33 -5.04 -12.26
CA GLU A 50 2.37 -5.82 -13.48
C GLU A 50 1.10 -6.68 -13.66
N SER A 51 0.54 -7.21 -12.57
CA SER A 51 -0.74 -7.91 -12.64
C SER A 51 -1.87 -6.97 -13.08
N THR A 52 -1.82 -5.69 -12.71
CA THR A 52 -2.79 -4.69 -13.19
C THR A 52 -2.66 -4.46 -14.69
N LEU A 53 -1.45 -4.29 -15.21
CA LEU A 53 -1.26 -4.07 -16.64
C LEU A 53 -1.69 -5.31 -17.46
N ARG A 54 -1.42 -6.53 -16.96
CA ARG A 54 -1.92 -7.77 -17.60
C ARG A 54 -3.44 -7.85 -17.58
N ALA A 55 -4.08 -7.54 -16.45
CA ALA A 55 -5.53 -7.53 -16.33
C ALA A 55 -6.18 -6.53 -17.32
N LEU A 56 -5.62 -5.34 -17.46
CA LEU A 56 -6.11 -4.33 -18.40
C LEU A 56 -5.99 -4.80 -19.86
N ARG A 57 -4.86 -5.40 -20.22
CA ARG A 57 -4.69 -5.99 -21.57
C ARG A 57 -5.73 -7.09 -21.84
N ALA A 58 -6.02 -7.95 -20.85
CA ALA A 58 -7.04 -8.98 -20.96
C ALA A 58 -8.46 -8.41 -21.13
N LEU A 59 -8.71 -7.22 -20.56
CA LEU A 59 -9.97 -6.48 -20.68
C LEU A 59 -10.07 -5.64 -21.97
N GLY A 60 -9.10 -5.78 -22.89
CA GLY A 60 -9.11 -5.12 -24.20
C GLY A 60 -8.53 -3.71 -24.21
N VAL A 61 -7.80 -3.32 -23.19
CA VAL A 61 -7.11 -2.01 -23.09
C VAL A 61 -5.74 -2.08 -23.75
N ASP A 62 -5.40 -1.09 -24.58
CA ASP A 62 -4.04 -0.92 -25.12
C ASP A 62 -3.12 -0.39 -24.01
N VAL A 63 -2.12 -1.19 -23.62
CA VAL A 63 -1.15 -0.84 -22.58
C VAL A 63 0.25 -1.06 -23.14
N ALA A 64 1.02 -0.01 -23.27
CA ALA A 64 2.40 -0.03 -23.75
C ALA A 64 3.39 0.46 -22.69
N ASP A 65 4.55 -0.18 -22.67
CA ASP A 65 5.70 0.26 -21.88
C ASP A 65 6.54 1.20 -22.77
N GLU A 66 6.65 2.48 -22.38
CA GLU A 66 7.45 3.47 -23.12
C GLU A 66 8.88 3.57 -22.59
N ASP A 67 9.05 3.37 -21.27
CA ASP A 67 10.36 3.32 -20.62
C ASP A 67 10.25 2.43 -19.36
N VAL A 68 11.35 2.30 -18.61
CA VAL A 68 11.44 1.47 -17.40
C VAL A 68 10.31 1.79 -16.41
N ASP A 69 10.01 3.06 -16.20
CA ASP A 69 8.99 3.55 -15.28
C ASP A 69 7.92 4.43 -15.95
N VAL A 70 7.78 4.35 -17.28
CA VAL A 70 6.75 5.08 -18.03
C VAL A 70 5.82 4.10 -18.72
N VAL A 71 4.53 4.21 -18.42
CA VAL A 71 3.46 3.38 -18.99
C VAL A 71 2.44 4.25 -19.69
N ARG A 72 2.06 3.84 -20.90
CA ARG A 72 0.96 4.43 -21.66
C ARG A 72 -0.26 3.51 -21.60
N VAL A 73 -1.41 4.09 -21.31
CA VAL A 73 -2.70 3.38 -21.24
C VAL A 73 -3.69 4.07 -22.17
N GLY A 74 -4.15 3.38 -23.20
CA GLY A 74 -5.21 3.84 -24.10
C GLY A 74 -6.58 3.64 -23.48
N GLY A 75 -7.24 4.72 -23.07
CA GLY A 75 -8.54 4.66 -22.43
C GLY A 75 -9.63 4.18 -23.38
N VAL A 76 -10.49 3.29 -22.89
CA VAL A 76 -11.63 2.73 -23.64
C VAL A 76 -12.98 3.36 -23.27
N GLY A 77 -12.94 4.37 -22.38
CA GLY A 77 -14.14 5.00 -21.81
C GLY A 77 -14.75 4.18 -20.68
N LEU A 78 -15.64 4.83 -19.91
CA LEU A 78 -16.23 4.28 -18.68
C LEU A 78 -16.90 2.91 -18.85
N ARG A 79 -17.37 2.56 -20.05
CA ARG A 79 -18.08 1.29 -20.30
C ARG A 79 -17.41 0.44 -21.40
N GLY A 80 -16.13 0.71 -21.69
CA GLY A 80 -15.43 0.08 -22.81
C GLY A 80 -14.62 -1.17 -22.46
N LEU A 81 -14.50 -1.55 -21.19
CA LEU A 81 -13.84 -2.79 -20.81
C LEU A 81 -14.65 -3.99 -21.32
N ARG A 82 -13.94 -4.99 -21.83
CA ARG A 82 -14.55 -6.18 -22.46
C ARG A 82 -14.39 -7.40 -21.59
N GLU A 83 -15.37 -8.31 -21.66
CA GLU A 83 -15.28 -9.62 -21.02
C GLU A 83 -14.04 -10.37 -21.54
N PRO A 84 -13.15 -10.85 -20.67
CA PRO A 84 -11.96 -11.61 -21.09
C PRO A 84 -12.33 -13.07 -21.36
N GLY A 85 -11.52 -13.76 -22.19
CA GLY A 85 -11.71 -15.18 -22.47
C GLY A 85 -11.36 -16.11 -21.34
N GLU A 86 -10.63 -15.64 -20.33
CA GLU A 86 -10.13 -16.42 -19.19
C GLU A 86 -10.29 -15.60 -17.91
N PRO A 87 -10.32 -16.24 -16.73
CA PRO A 87 -10.32 -15.54 -15.45
C PRO A 87 -9.14 -14.58 -15.32
N ILE A 88 -9.39 -13.40 -14.75
CA ILE A 88 -8.36 -12.39 -14.49
C ILE A 88 -7.53 -12.82 -13.29
N ASP A 89 -6.26 -13.16 -13.54
CA ASP A 89 -5.31 -13.46 -12.46
C ASP A 89 -4.68 -12.17 -11.91
N ALA A 90 -5.10 -11.81 -10.71
CA ALA A 90 -4.55 -10.66 -9.97
C ALA A 90 -3.22 -10.98 -9.27
N GLY A 91 -2.69 -12.21 -9.36
CA GLY A 91 -1.50 -12.63 -8.63
C GLY A 91 -1.68 -12.46 -7.12
N ASN A 92 -0.81 -11.68 -6.47
CA ASN A 92 -0.94 -11.30 -5.05
C ASN A 92 -1.62 -9.93 -4.84
N ALA A 93 -1.99 -9.23 -5.93
CA ALA A 93 -2.39 -7.83 -5.91
C ALA A 93 -3.80 -7.60 -5.31
N GLY A 94 -3.89 -7.54 -4.00
CA GLY A 94 -5.13 -7.24 -3.27
C GLY A 94 -5.74 -5.89 -3.64
N THR A 95 -4.94 -4.92 -4.08
CA THR A 95 -5.44 -3.64 -4.59
C THR A 95 -6.15 -3.82 -5.92
N LEU A 96 -5.52 -4.52 -6.86
CA LEU A 96 -6.11 -4.78 -8.17
C LEU A 96 -7.48 -5.45 -8.04
N ILE A 97 -7.53 -6.63 -7.40
CA ILE A 97 -8.77 -7.42 -7.35
C ILE A 97 -9.93 -6.62 -6.73
N ARG A 98 -9.68 -5.82 -5.70
CA ARG A 98 -10.74 -5.05 -5.02
C ARG A 98 -11.21 -3.84 -5.81
N LEU A 99 -10.29 -3.05 -6.36
CA LEU A 99 -10.64 -1.85 -7.13
C LEU A 99 -11.26 -2.22 -8.47
N LEU A 100 -10.72 -3.24 -9.13
CA LEU A 100 -11.24 -3.71 -10.41
C LEU A 100 -12.64 -4.31 -10.25
N THR A 101 -12.93 -5.06 -9.17
CA THR A 101 -14.29 -5.53 -8.86
C THR A 101 -15.27 -4.36 -8.79
N GLY A 102 -14.88 -3.22 -8.17
CA GLY A 102 -15.70 -2.02 -8.12
C GLY A 102 -15.96 -1.38 -9.49
N LEU A 103 -14.94 -1.32 -10.36
CA LEU A 103 -15.10 -0.82 -11.73
C LEU A 103 -15.99 -1.74 -12.57
N LEU A 104 -15.73 -3.04 -12.53
CA LEU A 104 -16.45 -4.04 -13.33
C LEU A 104 -17.93 -4.15 -12.95
N ALA A 105 -18.30 -3.79 -11.73
CA ALA A 105 -19.70 -3.76 -11.31
C ALA A 105 -20.58 -2.86 -12.19
N GLY A 106 -20.01 -1.84 -12.84
CA GLY A 106 -20.72 -0.95 -13.77
C GLY A 106 -20.62 -1.35 -15.25
N HIS A 107 -19.99 -2.49 -15.58
CA HIS A 107 -19.81 -2.95 -16.95
C HIS A 107 -20.73 -4.13 -17.27
N GLU A 108 -21.27 -4.18 -18.47
CA GLU A 108 -21.98 -5.37 -18.96
C GLU A 108 -21.00 -6.50 -19.22
N GLY A 109 -21.38 -7.74 -18.85
CA GLY A 109 -20.57 -8.94 -19.01
C GLY A 109 -20.34 -9.69 -17.71
N THR A 110 -19.63 -10.82 -17.81
CA THR A 110 -19.27 -11.67 -16.68
C THR A 110 -17.75 -11.68 -16.53
N PHE A 111 -17.29 -11.30 -15.35
CA PHE A 111 -15.85 -11.17 -15.05
C PHE A 111 -15.53 -12.03 -13.86
N GLU A 112 -14.64 -12.99 -14.05
CA GLU A 112 -14.10 -13.79 -12.96
C GLU A 112 -12.68 -13.29 -12.59
N LEU A 113 -12.46 -13.03 -11.29
CA LEU A 113 -11.17 -12.57 -10.76
C LEU A 113 -10.66 -13.56 -9.73
N THR A 114 -9.40 -13.95 -9.89
CA THR A 114 -8.71 -14.87 -8.99
C THR A 114 -7.31 -14.36 -8.67
N GLY A 115 -6.48 -15.19 -8.07
CA GLY A 115 -5.09 -14.88 -7.78
C GLY A 115 -4.36 -16.06 -7.15
N ASP A 116 -3.19 -15.79 -6.59
CA ASP A 116 -2.38 -16.80 -5.94
C ASP A 116 -3.01 -17.35 -4.64
N VAL A 117 -2.36 -18.32 -4.03
CA VAL A 117 -2.82 -18.97 -2.80
C VAL A 117 -3.02 -17.95 -1.67
N SER A 118 -2.14 -16.98 -1.54
CA SER A 118 -2.23 -15.93 -0.51
C SER A 118 -3.43 -15.02 -0.76
N LEU A 119 -3.64 -14.55 -2.00
CA LEU A 119 -4.77 -13.69 -2.34
C LEU A 119 -6.10 -14.42 -2.18
N ARG A 120 -6.16 -15.69 -2.58
CA ARG A 120 -7.37 -16.53 -2.42
C ARG A 120 -7.76 -16.79 -0.97
N ALA A 121 -6.85 -16.60 -0.02
CA ALA A 121 -7.17 -16.69 1.40
C ALA A 121 -7.77 -15.39 1.98
N ARG A 122 -7.72 -14.25 1.26
CA ARG A 122 -8.12 -12.94 1.77
C ARG A 122 -9.62 -12.70 1.63
N PRO A 123 -10.26 -12.00 2.60
CA PRO A 123 -11.69 -11.72 2.55
C PRO A 123 -12.05 -10.77 1.41
N MET A 124 -13.08 -11.14 0.63
CA MET A 124 -13.65 -10.35 -0.45
C MET A 124 -15.11 -9.95 -0.19
N GLU A 125 -15.77 -10.59 0.78
CA GLU A 125 -17.16 -10.29 1.10
C GLU A 125 -17.39 -8.81 1.46
N ARG A 126 -16.41 -8.19 2.12
CA ARG A 126 -16.45 -6.75 2.45
C ARG A 126 -16.44 -5.82 1.23
N ILE A 127 -16.11 -6.34 0.03
CA ILE A 127 -16.24 -5.64 -1.25
C ILE A 127 -17.54 -6.03 -1.93
N ALA A 128 -17.87 -7.32 -1.94
CA ALA A 128 -19.07 -7.84 -2.61
C ALA A 128 -20.36 -7.30 -1.99
N GLU A 129 -20.42 -7.24 -0.67
CA GLU A 129 -21.61 -6.78 0.06
C GLU A 129 -22.09 -5.37 -0.34
N PRO A 130 -21.25 -4.30 -0.29
CA PRO A 130 -21.71 -2.99 -0.72
C PRO A 130 -22.01 -2.91 -2.23
N LEU A 131 -21.33 -3.66 -3.09
CA LEU A 131 -21.62 -3.68 -4.51
C LEU A 131 -22.98 -4.35 -4.81
N ARG A 132 -23.34 -5.41 -4.07
CA ARG A 132 -24.70 -6.00 -4.12
C ARG A 132 -25.76 -5.01 -3.67
N GLN A 133 -25.48 -4.19 -2.64
CA GLN A 133 -26.40 -3.11 -2.23
C GLN A 133 -26.60 -2.07 -3.33
N MET A 134 -25.59 -1.84 -4.18
CA MET A 134 -25.69 -0.99 -5.36
C MET A 134 -26.46 -1.65 -6.53
N GLY A 135 -26.76 -2.95 -6.45
CA GLY A 135 -27.48 -3.69 -7.50
C GLY A 135 -26.59 -4.58 -8.37
N ALA A 136 -25.28 -4.63 -8.15
CA ALA A 136 -24.40 -5.56 -8.88
C ALA A 136 -24.62 -7.02 -8.42
N ASP A 137 -24.51 -7.96 -9.34
CA ASP A 137 -24.44 -9.39 -9.01
C ASP A 137 -22.97 -9.77 -8.80
N VAL A 138 -22.59 -9.98 -7.54
CA VAL A 138 -21.21 -10.32 -7.14
C VAL A 138 -21.23 -11.60 -6.33
N GLU A 139 -20.60 -12.63 -6.83
CA GLU A 139 -20.44 -13.92 -6.16
C GLU A 139 -19.02 -14.07 -5.63
N THR A 140 -18.89 -14.73 -4.50
CA THR A 140 -17.60 -15.08 -3.87
C THR A 140 -17.61 -16.54 -3.47
N THR A 141 -16.46 -17.18 -3.39
CA THR A 141 -16.33 -18.54 -2.85
C THR A 141 -16.03 -18.46 -1.36
N ASP A 142 -17.02 -18.76 -0.52
CA ASP A 142 -16.89 -18.65 0.96
C ASP A 142 -16.38 -17.28 1.42
N GLY A 143 -16.83 -16.20 0.78
CA GLY A 143 -16.41 -14.83 1.08
C GLY A 143 -15.01 -14.46 0.58
N ARG A 144 -14.42 -15.25 -0.33
CA ARG A 144 -13.04 -15.15 -0.83
C ARG A 144 -13.00 -15.28 -2.37
N PRO A 145 -11.83 -15.03 -3.01
CA PRO A 145 -11.68 -15.34 -4.44
C PRO A 145 -11.76 -16.87 -4.74
N PRO A 146 -12.23 -17.26 -5.94
CA PRO A 146 -12.57 -16.38 -7.05
C PRO A 146 -13.79 -15.54 -6.78
N VAL A 147 -13.80 -14.33 -7.39
CA VAL A 147 -14.92 -13.39 -7.35
C VAL A 147 -15.48 -13.29 -8.75
N THR A 148 -16.77 -13.58 -8.90
CA THR A 148 -17.49 -13.38 -10.17
C THR A 148 -18.34 -12.13 -10.06
N VAL A 149 -18.16 -11.21 -11.02
CA VAL A 149 -18.92 -9.97 -11.14
C VAL A 149 -19.73 -10.03 -12.42
N ARG A 150 -21.06 -9.93 -12.29
CA ARG A 150 -21.96 -9.64 -13.41
C ARG A 150 -22.45 -8.22 -13.21
N GLY A 151 -21.86 -7.32 -13.97
CA GLY A 151 -22.14 -5.91 -13.83
C GLY A 151 -23.41 -5.49 -14.56
N GLY A 152 -23.84 -4.26 -14.31
CA GLY A 152 -25.07 -3.74 -14.88
C GLY A 152 -25.40 -2.34 -14.41
N GLU A 153 -26.69 -2.08 -14.27
CA GLU A 153 -27.19 -0.81 -13.75
C GLU A 153 -27.00 -0.75 -12.24
N LEU A 154 -26.32 0.29 -11.78
CA LEU A 154 -26.07 0.51 -10.37
C LEU A 154 -26.88 1.68 -9.83
N GLU A 155 -27.33 1.56 -8.58
CA GLU A 155 -27.95 2.64 -7.82
C GLU A 155 -26.95 3.23 -6.82
N SER A 156 -27.07 4.54 -6.58
CA SER A 156 -26.25 5.21 -5.58
C SER A 156 -26.62 4.76 -4.17
N ILE A 157 -25.60 4.57 -3.33
CA ILE A 157 -25.81 4.19 -1.92
C ILE A 157 -25.07 5.13 -0.96
N ARG A 158 -25.48 5.04 0.30
CA ARG A 158 -24.70 5.54 1.43
C ARG A 158 -24.25 4.35 2.25
N TYR A 159 -22.94 4.11 2.24
CA TYR A 159 -22.32 2.94 2.87
C TYR A 159 -21.36 3.31 3.98
N ARG A 160 -21.47 2.62 5.10
CA ARG A 160 -20.53 2.73 6.22
C ARG A 160 -19.81 1.38 6.41
N PRO A 161 -18.53 1.28 6.04
CA PRO A 161 -17.77 0.05 6.27
C PRO A 161 -17.67 -0.27 7.77
N PRO A 162 -17.74 -1.54 8.17
CA PRO A 162 -17.67 -1.92 9.58
C PRO A 162 -16.28 -1.66 10.18
N MET A 163 -15.25 -1.52 9.35
CA MET A 163 -13.89 -1.18 9.73
C MET A 163 -13.23 -0.23 8.70
N PRO A 164 -12.22 0.56 9.10
CA PRO A 164 -11.52 1.44 8.19
C PRO A 164 -10.84 0.67 7.08
N SER A 165 -11.19 0.93 5.81
CA SER A 165 -10.58 0.29 4.65
C SER A 165 -10.59 1.19 3.43
N ALA A 166 -9.41 1.67 3.03
CA ALA A 166 -9.27 2.46 1.81
C ALA A 166 -9.67 1.70 0.54
N GLN A 167 -9.48 0.37 0.53
CA GLN A 167 -9.83 -0.45 -0.64
C GLN A 167 -11.33 -0.65 -0.79
N VAL A 168 -12.06 -0.84 0.33
CA VAL A 168 -13.52 -0.89 0.33
C VAL A 168 -14.10 0.45 -0.11
N LYS A 169 -13.63 1.56 0.50
CA LYS A 169 -14.00 2.91 0.07
C LYS A 169 -13.75 3.11 -1.42
N SER A 170 -12.55 2.78 -1.90
CA SER A 170 -12.21 2.94 -3.32
C SER A 170 -13.13 2.13 -4.23
N ALA A 171 -13.40 0.87 -3.93
CA ALA A 171 -14.29 0.03 -4.73
C ALA A 171 -15.71 0.61 -4.85
N VAL A 172 -16.27 1.08 -3.73
CA VAL A 172 -17.61 1.70 -3.70
C VAL A 172 -17.63 3.02 -4.46
N LEU A 173 -16.60 3.88 -4.30
CA LEU A 173 -16.51 5.14 -5.04
C LEU A 173 -16.33 4.91 -6.55
N LEU A 174 -15.53 3.91 -6.94
CA LEU A 174 -15.36 3.56 -8.36
C LEU A 174 -16.64 3.02 -8.98
N ALA A 175 -17.39 2.15 -8.29
CA ALA A 175 -18.71 1.71 -8.70
C ALA A 175 -19.70 2.89 -8.77
N GLY A 176 -19.56 3.86 -7.86
CA GLY A 176 -20.37 5.08 -7.83
C GLY A 176 -20.28 5.95 -9.09
N LEU A 177 -19.22 5.81 -9.90
CA LEU A 177 -19.11 6.48 -11.20
C LEU A 177 -20.24 6.09 -12.17
N TYR A 178 -20.76 4.88 -12.03
CA TYR A 178 -21.80 4.28 -12.89
C TYR A 178 -23.20 4.38 -12.30
N ALA A 179 -23.32 4.80 -11.05
CA ALA A 179 -24.57 4.73 -10.30
C ALA A 179 -25.61 5.74 -10.80
N ARG A 180 -26.87 5.33 -10.72
CA ARG A 180 -28.05 6.21 -10.91
C ARG A 180 -28.50 6.74 -9.54
N GLY A 181 -29.42 7.70 -9.53
CA GLY A 181 -30.07 8.18 -8.33
C GLY A 181 -29.31 9.25 -7.53
N GLY A 182 -28.08 9.59 -7.94
CA GLY A 182 -27.32 10.67 -7.31
C GLY A 182 -25.90 10.30 -6.89
N GLU A 183 -25.37 10.99 -5.87
CA GLU A 183 -24.00 10.74 -5.37
C GLU A 183 -23.93 9.47 -4.52
N THR A 184 -22.94 8.61 -4.77
CA THR A 184 -22.58 7.49 -3.89
C THR A 184 -21.67 8.01 -2.76
N THR A 185 -22.02 7.71 -1.52
CA THR A 185 -21.35 8.23 -0.33
C THR A 185 -20.78 7.10 0.53
N VAL A 186 -19.51 7.22 0.92
CA VAL A 186 -18.91 6.35 1.94
C VAL A 186 -18.69 7.15 3.21
N GLU A 187 -19.16 6.62 4.36
CA GLU A 187 -18.89 7.14 5.70
C GLU A 187 -17.73 6.39 6.33
N GLU A 188 -16.61 7.04 6.45
CA GLU A 188 -15.40 6.43 7.02
C GLU A 188 -15.46 6.42 8.55
N PRO A 189 -15.40 5.27 9.25
CA PRO A 189 -15.30 5.25 10.71
C PRO A 189 -14.02 5.92 11.21
N LEU A 190 -12.94 5.81 10.45
CA LEU A 190 -11.68 6.55 10.60
C LEU A 190 -11.15 6.91 9.21
N PRO A 191 -10.46 8.05 9.04
CA PRO A 191 -9.87 8.44 7.76
C PRO A 191 -8.90 7.39 7.23
N THR A 192 -9.04 7.05 5.96
CA THR A 192 -8.15 6.15 5.24
C THR A 192 -7.53 6.84 4.02
N ARG A 193 -6.59 6.16 3.34
CA ARG A 193 -5.92 6.68 2.14
C ARG A 193 -6.91 7.22 1.12
N ASP A 194 -6.62 8.39 0.56
CA ASP A 194 -7.51 9.15 -0.32
C ASP A 194 -7.02 9.30 -1.76
N HIS A 195 -6.07 8.47 -2.20
CA HIS A 195 -5.53 8.48 -3.57
C HIS A 195 -6.62 8.36 -4.64
N THR A 196 -7.69 7.58 -4.39
CA THR A 196 -8.82 7.45 -5.32
C THR A 196 -9.55 8.78 -5.47
N GLU A 197 -9.85 9.43 -4.38
CA GLU A 197 -10.53 10.72 -4.35
C GLU A 197 -9.70 11.80 -5.06
N LEU A 198 -8.39 11.84 -4.77
CA LEU A 198 -7.48 12.81 -5.40
C LEU A 198 -7.39 12.59 -6.91
N MET A 199 -7.28 11.33 -7.35
CA MET A 199 -7.15 11.01 -8.77
C MET A 199 -8.47 11.17 -9.54
N LEU A 200 -9.60 10.80 -8.95
CA LEU A 200 -10.92 11.08 -9.52
C LEU A 200 -11.16 12.57 -9.70
N ALA A 201 -10.80 13.37 -8.70
CA ALA A 201 -10.90 14.82 -8.81
C ALA A 201 -9.93 15.42 -9.84
N GLN A 202 -8.75 14.80 -10.06
CA GLN A 202 -7.84 15.15 -11.16
C GLN A 202 -8.44 14.79 -12.52
N ALA A 203 -9.13 13.67 -12.61
CA ALA A 203 -9.82 13.22 -13.83
C ALA A 203 -11.13 13.98 -14.14
N GLY A 204 -11.43 15.05 -13.40
CA GLY A 204 -12.62 15.88 -13.64
C GLY A 204 -13.89 15.40 -12.96
N VAL A 205 -13.84 14.32 -12.17
CA VAL A 205 -15.00 13.82 -11.42
C VAL A 205 -15.27 14.68 -10.20
N ARG A 206 -16.53 14.98 -9.93
CA ARG A 206 -16.93 15.68 -8.71
C ARG A 206 -16.82 14.75 -7.51
N VAL A 207 -15.84 15.00 -6.66
CA VAL A 207 -15.64 14.34 -5.37
C VAL A 207 -15.81 15.37 -4.25
N VAL A 208 -16.60 15.05 -3.23
CA VAL A 208 -16.87 15.95 -2.10
C VAL A 208 -16.57 15.23 -0.79
N ARG A 209 -15.70 15.82 0.03
CA ARG A 209 -15.47 15.39 1.42
C ARG A 209 -16.15 16.34 2.39
N ARG A 210 -16.95 15.82 3.31
CA ARG A 210 -17.61 16.56 4.40
C ARG A 210 -17.47 15.77 5.71
N GLY A 211 -16.51 16.13 6.52
CA GLY A 211 -16.20 15.40 7.76
C GLY A 211 -15.74 13.97 7.46
N ASP A 212 -16.45 13.00 7.99
CA ASP A 212 -16.23 11.56 7.80
C ASP A 212 -16.82 10.99 6.49
N ARG A 213 -17.49 11.83 5.67
CA ARG A 213 -18.16 11.42 4.45
C ARG A 213 -17.38 11.81 3.22
N VAL A 214 -17.27 10.86 2.30
CA VAL A 214 -16.73 11.05 0.96
C VAL A 214 -17.80 10.67 -0.04
N SER A 215 -18.15 11.58 -0.94
CA SER A 215 -19.14 11.33 -1.99
C SER A 215 -18.52 11.50 -3.36
N VAL A 216 -18.94 10.65 -4.29
CA VAL A 216 -18.62 10.75 -5.72
C VAL A 216 -19.89 10.91 -6.52
N ALA A 217 -19.90 11.84 -7.47
CA ALA A 217 -20.98 11.96 -8.44
C ALA A 217 -20.81 10.95 -9.58
N PRO A 218 -21.90 10.42 -10.15
CA PRO A 218 -21.83 9.67 -11.40
C PRO A 218 -21.13 10.51 -12.48
N SER A 219 -20.41 9.83 -13.37
CA SER A 219 -19.69 10.51 -14.45
C SER A 219 -20.03 9.89 -15.81
N GLN A 220 -19.97 10.70 -16.85
CA GLN A 220 -20.09 10.24 -18.23
C GLN A 220 -18.71 10.00 -18.86
N ARG A 221 -17.69 10.66 -18.33
CA ARG A 221 -16.30 10.57 -18.80
C ARG A 221 -15.30 10.89 -17.71
N LEU A 222 -14.09 10.39 -17.85
CA LEU A 222 -12.90 10.82 -17.11
C LEU A 222 -11.78 11.12 -18.10
N GLU A 223 -10.88 12.02 -17.72
CA GLU A 223 -9.70 12.32 -18.51
C GLU A 223 -8.54 12.62 -17.55
N LEU A 224 -7.46 11.85 -17.66
CA LEU A 224 -6.31 11.99 -16.77
C LEU A 224 -5.12 12.70 -17.43
N GLY A 225 -4.88 12.47 -18.73
CA GLY A 225 -3.68 12.97 -19.42
C GLY A 225 -2.40 12.38 -18.84
N THR A 226 -1.47 13.24 -18.43
CA THR A 226 -0.23 12.78 -17.77
C THR A 226 -0.43 12.67 -16.27
N VAL A 227 -0.01 11.54 -15.70
CA VAL A 227 0.00 11.26 -14.26
C VAL A 227 1.43 11.04 -13.82
N GLU A 228 1.96 11.92 -13.00
CA GLU A 228 3.24 11.76 -12.33
C GLU A 228 3.05 11.04 -11.00
N VAL A 229 3.70 9.88 -10.85
CA VAL A 229 3.61 9.04 -9.64
C VAL A 229 4.74 9.40 -8.68
N PRO A 230 4.44 9.80 -7.44
CA PRO A 230 5.48 10.08 -6.43
C PRO A 230 6.17 8.79 -5.98
N GLY A 231 7.34 8.92 -5.37
CA GLY A 231 8.01 7.80 -4.69
C GLY A 231 7.13 7.23 -3.57
N ASP A 232 7.08 5.91 -3.47
CA ASP A 232 6.25 5.20 -2.48
C ASP A 232 6.76 5.42 -1.06
N PHE A 233 5.91 6.00 -0.20
CA PHE A 233 6.23 6.16 1.21
C PHE A 233 6.54 4.83 1.90
N SER A 234 5.84 3.76 1.56
CA SER A 234 6.10 2.42 2.09
C SER A 234 7.45 1.84 1.64
N ALA A 235 7.96 2.28 0.47
CA ALA A 235 9.30 1.94 0.02
C ALA A 235 10.37 2.84 0.65
N ALA A 236 10.05 4.08 1.02
CA ALA A 236 10.95 4.97 1.76
C ALA A 236 11.09 4.56 3.25
N ALA A 237 10.04 4.06 3.87
CA ALA A 237 9.97 3.74 5.30
C ALA A 237 11.10 2.80 5.79
N PRO A 238 11.52 1.75 5.07
CA PRO A 238 12.66 0.91 5.45
C PRO A 238 13.95 1.70 5.65
N PHE A 239 14.24 2.63 4.74
CA PHE A 239 15.44 3.47 4.76
C PHE A 239 15.34 4.53 5.85
N ILE A 240 14.15 5.09 6.08
CA ILE A 240 13.89 6.03 7.18
C ILE A 240 14.19 5.36 8.52
N VAL A 241 13.66 4.15 8.74
CA VAL A 241 13.89 3.42 10.00
C VAL A 241 15.35 2.99 10.13
N ALA A 242 15.96 2.46 9.08
CA ALA A 242 17.37 2.05 9.10
C ALA A 242 18.30 3.24 9.43
N ALA A 243 18.15 4.37 8.72
CA ALA A 243 18.96 5.57 8.96
C ALA A 243 18.71 6.17 10.35
N THR A 244 17.49 6.12 10.86
CA THR A 244 17.20 6.57 12.24
C THR A 244 17.93 5.74 13.28
N LEU A 245 18.05 4.42 13.08
CA LEU A 245 18.60 3.50 14.07
C LEU A 245 20.11 3.35 14.02
N LEU A 246 20.75 3.62 12.88
CA LEU A 246 22.21 3.48 12.72
C LEU A 246 22.94 4.80 12.99
N ALA A 247 23.80 4.81 14.01
CA ALA A 247 24.58 5.98 14.37
C ALA A 247 25.45 6.48 13.21
N GLY A 248 25.51 7.81 13.02
CA GLY A 248 26.27 8.42 11.93
C GLY A 248 25.52 8.50 10.60
N SER A 249 24.33 7.94 10.49
CA SER A 249 23.53 8.02 9.27
C SER A 249 23.12 9.46 8.94
N ASN A 250 23.18 9.78 7.63
CA ASN A 250 22.63 10.98 7.02
C ASN A 250 22.20 10.65 5.59
N LEU A 251 20.92 10.34 5.43
CA LEU A 251 20.35 9.84 4.17
C LEU A 251 19.33 10.82 3.62
N TYR A 252 19.42 11.12 2.33
CA TYR A 252 18.45 11.91 1.59
C TYR A 252 17.59 11.01 0.71
N ILE A 253 16.27 11.12 0.85
CA ILE A 253 15.29 10.39 0.04
C ILE A 253 14.47 11.39 -0.75
N HIS A 254 14.56 11.34 -2.07
CA HIS A 254 13.97 12.34 -2.95
C HIS A 254 12.58 11.92 -3.46
N ASP A 255 11.74 12.92 -3.72
CA ASP A 255 10.44 12.79 -4.40
C ASP A 255 9.45 11.85 -3.71
N VAL A 256 9.50 11.75 -2.38
CA VAL A 256 8.63 10.85 -1.61
C VAL A 256 7.22 11.40 -1.50
N GLY A 257 6.21 10.58 -1.77
CA GLY A 257 4.81 10.89 -1.48
C GLY A 257 4.60 11.11 0.01
N ILE A 258 4.15 12.32 0.38
CA ILE A 258 3.90 12.69 1.78
C ILE A 258 2.41 12.93 2.06
N ASN A 259 1.54 12.15 1.44
CA ASN A 259 0.12 12.21 1.70
C ASN A 259 -0.16 11.95 3.20
N PRO A 260 -0.84 12.88 3.92
CA PRO A 260 -1.07 12.76 5.36
C PRO A 260 -1.85 11.50 5.76
N THR A 261 -2.60 10.90 4.84
CA THR A 261 -3.31 9.64 5.07
C THR A 261 -2.41 8.40 5.01
N ARG A 262 -1.12 8.59 4.70
CA ARG A 262 -0.08 7.53 4.55
C ARG A 262 1.10 7.67 5.49
N THR A 263 1.39 8.86 5.98
CA THR A 263 2.65 9.21 6.65
C THR A 263 2.59 9.13 8.17
N GLY A 264 1.67 8.34 8.74
CA GLY A 264 1.56 8.18 10.19
C GLY A 264 2.85 7.71 10.85
N LEU A 265 3.70 6.95 10.15
CA LEU A 265 5.00 6.55 10.65
C LEU A 265 5.92 7.76 10.91
N LEU A 266 5.89 8.83 10.07
CA LEU A 266 6.70 10.02 10.31
C LEU A 266 6.29 10.70 11.61
N ASP A 267 4.98 10.91 11.82
CA ASP A 267 4.45 11.55 13.04
C ASP A 267 4.84 10.75 14.29
N VAL A 268 4.79 9.42 14.19
CA VAL A 268 5.13 8.53 15.31
C VAL A 268 6.64 8.52 15.58
N LEU A 269 7.49 8.44 14.55
CA LEU A 269 8.93 8.49 14.69
C LEU A 269 9.41 9.84 15.24
N GLU A 270 8.82 10.95 14.78
CA GLU A 270 9.10 12.29 15.31
C GLU A 270 8.76 12.35 16.80
N ARG A 271 7.60 11.85 17.22
CA ARG A 271 7.19 11.74 18.63
C ARG A 271 8.13 10.84 19.44
N MET A 272 8.78 9.86 18.81
CA MET A 272 9.83 9.03 19.42
C MET A 272 11.19 9.74 19.51
N GLY A 273 11.35 10.89 18.87
CA GLY A 273 12.59 11.68 18.86
C GLY A 273 13.47 11.46 17.62
N ALA A 274 12.94 10.92 16.54
CA ALA A 274 13.66 10.80 15.27
C ALA A 274 14.01 12.17 14.67
N HIS A 275 15.15 12.26 14.00
CA HIS A 275 15.60 13.45 13.29
C HIS A 275 15.27 13.32 11.80
N ILE A 276 14.10 13.75 11.40
CA ILE A 276 13.62 13.71 10.03
C ILE A 276 13.22 15.12 9.60
N ALA A 277 13.92 15.67 8.59
CA ALA A 277 13.55 16.94 7.98
C ALA A 277 12.77 16.69 6.68
N VAL A 278 11.62 17.36 6.52
CA VAL A 278 10.78 17.30 5.34
C VAL A 278 10.86 18.65 4.62
N PHE A 279 11.44 18.69 3.44
CA PHE A 279 11.73 19.89 2.69
C PHE A 279 11.38 19.76 1.19
N ASN A 280 11.51 20.83 0.41
CA ASN A 280 11.12 20.86 -1.00
C ASN A 280 9.68 20.35 -1.25
N ARG A 281 8.75 20.75 -0.37
CA ARG A 281 7.34 20.36 -0.49
C ARG A 281 6.72 20.92 -1.77
N ARG A 282 6.10 20.05 -2.56
CA ARG A 282 5.42 20.36 -3.82
C ARG A 282 4.26 19.41 -4.08
N ARG A 283 3.69 19.45 -5.25
CA ARG A 283 2.66 18.53 -5.69
C ARG A 283 3.03 17.93 -7.05
N LEU A 284 2.73 16.64 -7.23
CA LEU A 284 2.63 15.96 -8.51
C LEU A 284 1.14 15.69 -8.75
N GLY A 285 0.55 16.38 -9.73
CA GLY A 285 -0.90 16.42 -9.84
C GLY A 285 -1.55 16.90 -8.52
N ARG A 286 -2.29 16.02 -7.85
CA ARG A 286 -2.91 16.31 -6.56
C ARG A 286 -2.18 15.67 -5.36
N GLU A 287 -1.21 14.78 -5.59
CA GLU A 287 -0.45 14.13 -4.52
C GLU A 287 0.62 15.08 -3.95
N PRO A 288 0.69 15.24 -2.62
CA PRO A 288 1.76 16.00 -1.99
C PRO A 288 3.05 15.18 -1.96
N VAL A 289 4.17 15.84 -2.28
CA VAL A 289 5.50 15.25 -2.41
C VAL A 289 6.54 16.11 -1.70
N ALA A 290 7.58 15.50 -1.15
CA ALA A 290 8.72 16.19 -0.56
C ALA A 290 10.00 15.36 -0.67
N ASP A 291 11.10 16.00 -0.34
CA ASP A 291 12.36 15.34 -0.06
C ASP A 291 12.51 15.16 1.47
N LEU A 292 13.14 14.07 1.88
CA LEU A 292 13.37 13.74 3.28
C LEU A 292 14.87 13.69 3.56
N GLU A 293 15.32 14.35 4.64
CA GLU A 293 16.63 14.13 5.22
C GLU A 293 16.44 13.38 6.53
N VAL A 294 17.09 12.22 6.67
CA VAL A 294 16.99 11.37 7.85
C VAL A 294 18.34 11.22 8.49
N ARG A 295 18.44 11.58 9.76
CA ARG A 295 19.63 11.41 10.58
C ARG A 295 19.38 10.46 11.73
N SER A 296 20.42 9.79 12.18
CA SER A 296 20.32 8.89 13.33
C SER A 296 19.89 9.60 14.60
N ALA A 297 19.09 8.92 15.41
CA ALA A 297 18.56 9.43 16.66
C ALA A 297 18.38 8.33 17.71
N ALA A 298 18.49 8.70 18.97
CA ALA A 298 18.13 7.83 20.09
C ALA A 298 16.61 7.92 20.33
N LEU A 299 15.90 6.81 20.13
CA LEU A 299 14.45 6.79 20.23
C LEU A 299 13.96 6.53 21.66
N THR A 300 12.82 7.14 21.98
CA THR A 300 12.02 6.88 23.18
C THR A 300 10.71 6.23 22.79
N ALA A 301 10.26 5.29 23.58
CA ALA A 301 9.01 4.55 23.34
C ALA A 301 7.78 5.47 23.28
N THR A 302 6.77 5.04 22.53
CA THR A 302 5.49 5.74 22.40
C THR A 302 4.33 4.76 22.26
N SER A 303 3.11 5.27 22.42
CA SER A 303 1.89 4.53 22.09
C SER A 303 1.33 4.99 20.75
N VAL A 304 0.83 4.04 19.96
CA VAL A 304 0.05 4.27 18.74
C VAL A 304 -1.41 3.99 19.04
N ALA A 305 -2.25 4.99 18.88
CA ALA A 305 -3.68 4.89 19.12
C ALA A 305 -4.42 4.26 17.92
N PRO A 306 -5.64 3.71 18.10
CA PRO A 306 -6.37 3.05 17.02
C PRO A 306 -6.65 3.95 15.81
N ASP A 307 -6.83 5.24 16.00
CA ASP A 307 -7.07 6.23 14.94
C ASP A 307 -5.81 6.59 14.14
N GLU A 308 -4.62 6.33 14.68
CA GLU A 308 -3.34 6.49 13.97
C GLU A 308 -3.03 5.30 13.05
N VAL A 309 -3.50 4.09 13.41
CA VAL A 309 -3.17 2.84 12.72
C VAL A 309 -3.48 2.86 11.21
N PRO A 310 -4.64 3.35 10.73
CA PRO A 310 -4.93 3.35 9.29
C PRO A 310 -3.91 4.12 8.45
N ARG A 311 -3.26 5.15 9.04
CA ARG A 311 -2.28 6.00 8.36
C ARG A 311 -0.87 5.38 8.26
N MET A 312 -0.62 4.28 8.97
CA MET A 312 0.69 3.60 9.02
C MET A 312 0.59 2.07 9.08
N ILE A 313 -0.54 1.52 8.70
CA ILE A 313 -0.82 0.09 8.89
C ILE A 313 0.20 -0.82 8.21
N ASP A 314 0.71 -0.43 7.04
CA ASP A 314 1.70 -1.20 6.30
C ASP A 314 3.13 -1.00 6.83
N GLU A 315 3.37 0.05 7.61
CA GLU A 315 4.64 0.41 8.24
C GLU A 315 4.75 -0.07 9.70
N LEU A 316 3.69 -0.66 10.29
CA LEU A 316 3.71 -1.17 11.66
C LEU A 316 4.81 -2.22 11.92
N PRO A 317 5.19 -3.11 10.97
CA PRO A 317 6.34 -3.98 11.15
C PRO A 317 7.66 -3.20 11.38
N LEU A 318 7.88 -2.13 10.63
CA LEU A 318 9.07 -1.28 10.74
C LEU A 318 9.03 -0.42 12.02
N PHE A 319 7.84 0.10 12.39
CA PHE A 319 7.65 0.74 13.69
C PHE A 319 8.03 -0.21 14.84
N ALA A 320 7.62 -1.47 14.78
CA ALA A 320 7.93 -2.44 15.82
C ALA A 320 9.45 -2.69 15.95
N LEU A 321 10.19 -2.67 14.83
CA LEU A 321 11.64 -2.73 14.83
C LEU A 321 12.27 -1.48 15.47
N ALA A 322 11.77 -0.28 15.09
CA ALA A 322 12.21 0.97 15.70
C ALA A 322 11.95 0.98 17.23
N ALA A 323 10.76 0.54 17.63
CA ALA A 323 10.36 0.41 19.03
C ALA A 323 11.24 -0.59 19.80
N ALA A 324 11.70 -1.67 19.16
CA ALA A 324 12.60 -2.64 19.78
C ALA A 324 13.98 -2.03 20.17
N SER A 325 14.40 -0.95 19.48
CA SER A 325 15.64 -0.22 19.77
C SER A 325 15.41 1.06 20.59
N ALA A 326 14.16 1.40 20.92
CA ALA A 326 13.83 2.59 21.72
C ALA A 326 13.97 2.35 23.22
N ARG A 327 14.08 3.42 24.00
CA ARG A 327 14.03 3.34 25.47
C ARG A 327 12.58 3.28 25.95
N GLY A 328 12.20 2.20 26.63
CA GLY A 328 10.88 2.06 27.26
C GLY A 328 10.00 1.00 26.55
N GLU A 329 8.70 1.10 26.71
CA GLU A 329 7.73 0.16 26.14
C GLU A 329 6.76 0.89 25.21
N SER A 330 6.69 0.44 23.95
CA SER A 330 5.76 0.94 22.95
C SER A 330 4.59 -0.01 22.80
N VAL A 331 3.40 0.55 22.58
CA VAL A 331 2.17 -0.25 22.42
C VAL A 331 1.37 0.29 21.24
N VAL A 332 1.00 -0.59 20.32
CA VAL A 332 0.03 -0.33 19.24
C VAL A 332 -1.30 -0.93 19.62
N ARG A 333 -2.38 -0.18 19.52
CA ARG A 333 -3.77 -0.64 19.72
C ARG A 333 -4.57 -0.44 18.43
N GLY A 334 -5.57 -1.31 18.20
CA GLY A 334 -6.40 -1.25 16.99
C GLY A 334 -5.74 -1.86 15.76
N ALA A 335 -4.71 -2.69 15.93
CA ALA A 335 -3.95 -3.30 14.83
C ALA A 335 -4.60 -4.57 14.22
N GLY A 336 -5.83 -4.91 14.60
CA GLY A 336 -6.49 -6.18 14.21
C GLY A 336 -6.56 -6.43 12.71
N GLU A 337 -6.64 -5.39 11.87
CA GLU A 337 -6.63 -5.52 10.40
C GLU A 337 -5.32 -6.16 9.87
N LEU A 338 -4.22 -6.12 10.61
CA LEU A 338 -2.96 -6.79 10.26
C LEU A 338 -3.07 -8.31 10.19
N ARG A 339 -4.07 -8.91 10.86
CA ARG A 339 -4.30 -10.36 10.82
C ARG A 339 -4.86 -10.86 9.49
N TYR A 340 -5.42 -9.96 8.69
CA TYR A 340 -6.06 -10.25 7.40
C TYR A 340 -5.23 -9.80 6.19
N LYS A 341 -3.92 -9.60 6.39
CA LYS A 341 -2.95 -9.29 5.33
C LYS A 341 -2.41 -10.57 4.69
N GLU A 342 -1.25 -10.50 4.05
CA GLU A 342 -0.55 -11.62 3.42
C GLU A 342 -0.27 -12.76 4.40
N THR A 343 0.03 -12.39 5.63
CA THR A 343 0.14 -13.25 6.81
C THR A 343 -0.65 -12.64 7.97
N ASP A 344 -0.82 -13.34 9.06
CA ASP A 344 -1.12 -12.71 10.35
C ASP A 344 0.11 -11.90 10.78
N ARG A 345 0.17 -10.64 10.34
CA ARG A 345 1.34 -9.78 10.57
C ARG A 345 1.59 -9.47 12.04
N ILE A 346 0.58 -9.54 12.92
CA ILE A 346 0.78 -9.37 14.36
C ILE A 346 1.65 -10.51 14.90
N GLU A 347 1.28 -11.75 14.60
CA GLU A 347 2.03 -12.92 15.06
C GLU A 347 3.38 -13.02 14.35
N SER A 348 3.41 -12.83 13.04
CA SER A 348 4.64 -12.94 12.25
C SER A 348 5.70 -11.89 12.63
N VAL A 349 5.31 -10.64 12.90
CA VAL A 349 6.21 -9.59 13.40
C VAL A 349 6.71 -9.92 14.80
N LYS A 350 5.82 -10.39 15.70
CA LYS A 350 6.21 -10.84 17.04
C LYS A 350 7.27 -11.93 16.96
N GLU A 351 7.06 -12.95 16.15
CA GLU A 351 7.99 -14.08 16.00
C GLU A 351 9.31 -13.62 15.38
N ALA A 352 9.29 -12.86 14.30
CA ALA A 352 10.47 -12.32 13.65
C ALA A 352 11.33 -11.50 14.63
N LEU A 353 10.74 -10.54 15.33
CA LEU A 353 11.48 -9.70 16.26
C LEU A 353 11.98 -10.46 17.50
N ARG A 354 11.24 -11.45 17.98
CA ARG A 354 11.71 -12.34 19.07
C ARG A 354 12.91 -13.16 18.65
N ALA A 355 12.92 -13.67 17.41
CA ALA A 355 14.07 -14.40 16.86
C ALA A 355 15.34 -13.51 16.77
N LEU A 356 15.15 -12.18 16.67
CA LEU A 356 16.22 -11.18 16.68
C LEU A 356 16.59 -10.69 18.10
N GLY A 357 15.99 -11.26 19.14
CA GLY A 357 16.28 -10.97 20.54
C GLY A 357 15.43 -9.84 21.15
N ALA A 358 14.42 -9.33 20.45
CA ALA A 358 13.50 -8.32 20.98
C ALA A 358 12.42 -8.93 21.90
N ARG A 359 11.87 -8.12 22.78
CA ARG A 359 10.78 -8.49 23.72
C ARG A 359 9.47 -7.96 23.17
N VAL A 360 8.70 -8.84 22.53
CA VAL A 360 7.44 -8.49 21.87
C VAL A 360 6.29 -9.32 22.42
N THR A 361 5.17 -8.69 22.72
CA THR A 361 3.89 -9.30 23.10
C THR A 361 2.84 -9.01 22.06
N ALA A 362 1.90 -9.92 21.85
CA ALA A 362 0.80 -9.74 20.91
C ALA A 362 -0.52 -10.15 21.57
N GLY A 363 -1.57 -9.37 21.33
CA GLY A 363 -2.96 -9.67 21.64
C GLY A 363 -3.79 -9.74 20.36
N HIS A 364 -5.12 -9.77 20.46
CA HIS A 364 -6.00 -9.85 19.29
C HIS A 364 -5.79 -8.67 18.34
N ASP A 365 -5.73 -7.44 18.86
CA ASP A 365 -5.59 -6.18 18.13
C ASP A 365 -4.48 -5.28 18.71
N VAL A 366 -3.57 -5.86 19.49
CA VAL A 366 -2.52 -5.15 20.24
C VAL A 366 -1.17 -5.76 19.93
N LEU A 367 -0.18 -4.92 19.74
CA LEU A 367 1.24 -5.28 19.67
C LEU A 367 2.03 -4.44 20.68
N GLY A 368 2.67 -5.08 21.66
CA GLY A 368 3.54 -4.46 22.65
C GLY A 368 4.99 -4.77 22.37
N VAL A 369 5.86 -3.76 22.41
CA VAL A 369 7.30 -3.92 22.20
C VAL A 369 8.06 -3.25 23.34
N ARG A 370 8.78 -4.03 24.14
CA ARG A 370 9.69 -3.51 25.16
C ARG A 370 11.07 -3.31 24.55
N GLY A 371 11.39 -2.06 24.31
CA GLY A 371 12.62 -1.67 23.67
C GLY A 371 13.85 -1.70 24.61
N VAL A 372 14.99 -1.91 23.99
CA VAL A 372 16.31 -1.81 24.62
C VAL A 372 17.14 -0.88 23.73
N PRO A 373 17.71 0.24 24.25
CA PRO A 373 18.43 1.22 23.45
C PRO A 373 19.80 0.67 23.02
N SER A 374 19.77 -0.39 22.23
CA SER A 374 20.92 -1.04 21.63
C SER A 374 20.50 -1.73 20.34
N ARG A 375 21.49 -2.01 19.48
CA ARG A 375 21.25 -2.77 18.25
C ARG A 375 20.69 -4.16 18.58
N PRO A 376 19.68 -4.67 17.86
CA PRO A 376 19.21 -6.05 17.96
C PRO A 376 20.37 -7.03 17.79
N LYS A 377 20.24 -8.24 18.35
CA LYS A 377 21.30 -9.23 18.21
C LYS A 377 21.54 -9.61 16.75
N GLY A 378 20.49 -9.86 16.01
CA GLY A 378 20.51 -10.54 14.73
C GLY A 378 19.98 -11.96 14.83
N GLY A 379 19.95 -12.70 13.73
CA GLY A 379 19.42 -14.04 13.71
C GLY A 379 18.81 -14.47 12.37
N SER A 380 17.62 -15.08 12.40
CA SER A 380 16.90 -15.51 11.20
C SER A 380 15.46 -14.99 11.20
N VAL A 381 14.98 -14.58 10.02
CA VAL A 381 13.60 -14.17 9.77
C VAL A 381 13.03 -15.01 8.62
N ASP A 382 11.87 -15.64 8.83
CA ASP A 382 11.09 -16.26 7.77
C ASP A 382 10.08 -15.23 7.24
N ALA A 383 10.21 -14.87 5.97
CA ALA A 383 9.32 -13.91 5.30
C ALA A 383 7.92 -14.48 5.05
N ARG A 384 7.72 -15.80 5.05
CA ARG A 384 6.41 -16.44 4.85
C ARG A 384 5.66 -15.94 3.61
N SER A 385 6.41 -15.66 2.53
CA SER A 385 5.88 -15.04 1.30
C SER A 385 5.25 -13.65 1.52
N ASP A 386 5.49 -12.97 2.66
CA ASP A 386 5.06 -11.62 2.95
C ASP A 386 6.21 -10.64 2.71
N HIS A 387 6.05 -9.76 1.73
CA HIS A 387 7.06 -8.77 1.36
C HIS A 387 7.44 -7.83 2.51
N ARG A 388 6.51 -7.53 3.44
CA ARG A 388 6.80 -6.67 4.60
C ARG A 388 7.73 -7.35 5.61
N LEU A 389 7.63 -8.67 5.73
CA LEU A 389 8.54 -9.44 6.58
C LEU A 389 9.91 -9.59 5.93
N ALA A 390 9.98 -9.79 4.61
CA ALA A 390 11.25 -9.81 3.89
C ALA A 390 11.99 -8.48 4.03
N ILE A 391 11.30 -7.35 3.83
CA ILE A 391 11.84 -6.00 4.00
C ILE A 391 12.24 -5.72 5.45
N LEU A 392 11.39 -6.11 6.43
CA LEU A 392 11.73 -6.03 7.86
C LEU A 392 13.04 -6.77 8.17
N GLY A 393 13.21 -7.99 7.62
CA GLY A 393 14.44 -8.77 7.75
C GLY A 393 15.66 -8.05 7.18
N GLY A 394 15.52 -7.39 6.03
CA GLY A 394 16.60 -6.59 5.42
C GLY A 394 17.03 -5.41 6.31
N VAL A 395 16.06 -4.61 6.76
CA VAL A 395 16.33 -3.50 7.69
C VAL A 395 16.93 -4.01 8.98
N ALA A 396 16.36 -5.06 9.57
CA ALA A 396 16.89 -5.67 10.79
C ALA A 396 18.33 -6.19 10.59
N GLY A 397 18.68 -6.68 9.39
CA GLY A 397 20.03 -7.11 9.05
C GLY A 397 21.04 -5.99 9.23
N VAL A 398 20.84 -4.86 8.55
CA VAL A 398 21.79 -3.73 8.62
C VAL A 398 21.82 -3.09 10.01
N VAL A 399 20.70 -3.03 10.74
CA VAL A 399 20.67 -2.42 12.08
C VAL A 399 21.10 -3.37 13.21
N SER A 400 21.23 -4.68 12.96
CA SER A 400 21.64 -5.67 13.99
C SER A 400 23.15 -5.70 14.21
N ARG A 401 23.59 -6.48 15.21
CA ARG A 401 25.01 -6.68 15.50
C ARG A 401 25.64 -7.84 14.73
N GLU A 402 24.86 -8.87 14.41
CA GLU A 402 25.35 -10.14 13.84
C GLU A 402 24.78 -10.40 12.44
N GLY A 403 23.97 -9.47 11.88
CA GLY A 403 23.26 -9.65 10.62
C GLY A 403 22.01 -10.54 10.75
N VAL A 404 21.28 -10.64 9.65
CA VAL A 404 20.03 -11.43 9.59
C VAL A 404 20.04 -12.31 8.34
N ARG A 405 19.71 -13.58 8.55
CA ARG A 405 19.37 -14.52 7.49
C ARG A 405 17.87 -14.46 7.22
N ILE A 406 17.49 -14.23 5.98
CA ILE A 406 16.08 -14.07 5.57
C ILE A 406 15.71 -15.25 4.68
N GLU A 407 14.76 -16.06 5.12
CA GLU A 407 14.16 -17.14 4.33
C GLU A 407 12.97 -16.55 3.56
N GLY A 408 12.86 -16.84 2.25
CA GLY A 408 11.82 -16.25 1.40
C GLY A 408 12.09 -14.78 1.03
N ALA A 409 13.34 -14.35 0.97
CA ALA A 409 13.74 -12.95 0.70
C ALA A 409 13.20 -12.42 -0.63
N GLU A 410 12.97 -13.31 -1.63
CA GLU A 410 12.36 -12.96 -2.93
C GLU A 410 10.98 -12.33 -2.80
N ALA A 411 10.28 -12.54 -1.70
CA ALA A 411 8.99 -11.91 -1.44
C ALA A 411 9.07 -10.36 -1.45
N ALA A 412 10.22 -9.76 -1.13
CA ALA A 412 10.41 -8.31 -1.22
C ALA A 412 10.09 -7.78 -2.62
N GLY A 413 10.44 -8.52 -3.68
CA GLY A 413 10.21 -8.16 -5.08
C GLY A 413 8.74 -8.04 -5.48
N VAL A 414 7.80 -8.56 -4.69
CA VAL A 414 6.36 -8.39 -4.94
C VAL A 414 5.94 -6.91 -4.87
N SER A 415 6.58 -6.12 -4.01
CA SER A 415 6.28 -4.68 -3.86
C SER A 415 7.48 -3.78 -4.09
N PHE A 416 8.70 -4.28 -3.98
CA PHE A 416 9.92 -3.50 -4.12
C PHE A 416 11.05 -4.34 -4.78
N PRO A 417 11.00 -4.55 -6.09
CA PRO A 417 12.14 -5.11 -6.82
C PRO A 417 13.41 -4.27 -6.59
N GLY A 418 14.55 -4.92 -6.36
CA GLY A 418 15.82 -4.22 -6.11
C GLY A 418 16.00 -3.65 -4.71
N PHE A 419 15.13 -4.04 -3.75
CA PHE A 419 15.22 -3.52 -2.37
C PHE A 419 16.58 -3.81 -1.70
N PHE A 420 17.08 -5.03 -1.80
CA PHE A 420 18.34 -5.41 -1.15
C PHE A 420 19.55 -4.71 -1.79
N GLU A 421 19.52 -4.57 -3.10
CA GLU A 421 20.57 -3.87 -3.86
C GLU A 421 20.61 -2.38 -3.49
N LEU A 422 19.44 -1.73 -3.40
CA LEU A 422 19.36 -0.32 -2.99
C LEU A 422 19.79 -0.14 -1.53
N LEU A 423 19.40 -1.06 -0.63
CA LEU A 423 19.80 -1.02 0.78
C LEU A 423 21.32 -1.16 0.92
N GLU A 424 21.94 -2.09 0.19
CA GLU A 424 23.38 -2.28 0.17
C GLU A 424 24.11 -1.05 -0.37
N SER A 425 23.60 -0.40 -1.43
CA SER A 425 24.24 0.73 -2.08
C SER A 425 24.42 1.97 -1.20
N VAL A 426 23.60 2.12 -0.15
CA VAL A 426 23.66 3.24 0.81
C VAL A 426 24.16 2.84 2.18
N THR A 427 24.51 1.56 2.38
CA THR A 427 25.01 1.04 3.66
C THR A 427 26.52 1.14 3.70
N GLU A 428 27.06 1.94 4.62
CA GLU A 428 28.48 1.94 4.96
C GLU A 428 28.81 0.75 5.86
N ARG A 429 30.01 0.18 5.71
CA ARG A 429 30.52 -0.94 6.50
C ARG A 429 31.78 -0.61 7.26
#